data_ae6ec732596e236263caf350b2ffd10b
#
_entry.id   ae6ec732596e236263caf350b2ffd10b
#
_cell.length_a   1.000
_cell.length_b   1.000
_cell.length_c   1.000
_cell.angle_alpha   90.00
_cell.angle_beta   90.00
_cell.angle_gamma   90.00
#
_symmetry.space_group_name_H-M   'P 1'
#
loop_
_entity.id
_entity.type
_entity.pdbx_description
1 polymer ?
#
loop_
_entity_poly.entity_id
_entity_poly.type
_entity_poly.pdbx_seq_one_letter_code
_entity_poly.pdbx_strand_id
1 'polypeptide(L)'
;GIVGHVNLLIGAEKTKSVLKSHLKEGGDLFKGIRHAGGWDHHYELSNSHHNPPKNLYSNETFLESLNELSNMNLSFEAWQYHHQVNQVRKIAETLPNLKIVLNHFSGPIGIGPYATKKEEIFEVWKTDILKLSKYENVYAKLGGMAMPINGYEFHKQASPTTSDQLIQAQEHYY
;
A
#
# COMPACT_ATOMS: atom_id res chain seq x y z
N GLY A 1 -2.08 -18.12 0.57
CA GLY A 1 -1.50 -17.53 1.79
C GLY A 1 -2.50 -16.64 2.50
N ILE A 2 -2.26 -16.41 3.77
CA ILE A 2 -3.05 -15.51 4.62
C ILE A 2 -2.22 -14.26 4.90
N VAL A 3 -2.80 -13.10 4.69
CA VAL A 3 -2.27 -11.80 5.12
C VAL A 3 -3.23 -11.25 6.17
N GLY A 4 -2.72 -11.05 7.38
CA GLY A 4 -3.51 -10.57 8.51
C GLY A 4 -3.38 -9.07 8.73
N HIS A 5 -3.83 -8.62 9.90
CA HIS A 5 -3.66 -7.24 10.36
C HIS A 5 -3.13 -7.21 11.79
N VAL A 6 -2.21 -6.29 12.04
CA VAL A 6 -1.75 -5.88 13.37
C VAL A 6 -1.64 -4.37 13.37
N ASN A 7 -2.06 -3.73 14.45
CA ASN A 7 -1.75 -2.32 14.64
C ASN A 7 -0.26 -2.17 15.00
N LEU A 8 0.58 -1.82 14.03
CA LEU A 8 2.03 -1.70 14.21
C LEU A 8 2.47 -0.53 15.11
N LEU A 9 1.53 0.30 15.58
CA LEU A 9 1.80 1.36 16.57
C LEU A 9 1.74 0.89 18.03
N ILE A 10 1.48 -0.42 18.29
CA ILE A 10 1.46 -0.97 19.65
C ILE A 10 2.84 -1.29 20.22
N GLY A 11 3.89 -1.09 19.41
CA GLY A 11 5.28 -1.35 19.77
C GLY A 11 5.75 -2.77 19.42
N ALA A 12 7.06 -2.92 19.26
CA ALA A 12 7.71 -4.14 18.75
C ALA A 12 7.34 -5.40 19.53
N GLU A 13 7.46 -5.37 20.87
CA GLU A 13 7.19 -6.55 21.71
C GLU A 13 5.74 -7.04 21.62
N LYS A 14 4.77 -6.12 21.65
CA LYS A 14 3.35 -6.49 21.50
C LYS A 14 3.07 -6.99 20.08
N THR A 15 3.64 -6.33 19.07
CA THR A 15 3.56 -6.76 17.68
C THR A 15 4.07 -8.19 17.52
N LYS A 16 5.25 -8.48 18.05
CA LYS A 16 5.84 -9.84 18.04
C LYS A 16 4.91 -10.89 18.67
N SER A 17 4.30 -10.55 19.80
CA SER A 17 3.35 -11.45 20.47
C SER A 17 2.14 -11.78 19.59
N VAL A 18 1.56 -10.75 18.94
CA VAL A 18 0.41 -10.94 18.03
C VAL A 18 0.82 -11.73 16.78
N LEU A 19 2.00 -11.45 16.20
CA LEU A 19 2.52 -12.22 15.06
C LEU A 19 2.71 -13.70 15.39
N LYS A 20 3.21 -14.03 16.58
CA LYS A 20 3.31 -15.41 17.05
C LYS A 20 1.94 -16.08 17.14
N SER A 21 0.90 -15.37 17.59
CA SER A 21 -0.45 -15.89 17.63
C SER A 21 -1.00 -16.15 16.21
N HIS A 22 -0.77 -15.24 15.27
CA HIS A 22 -1.13 -15.47 13.86
C HIS A 22 -0.42 -16.69 13.26
N LEU A 23 0.87 -16.86 13.53
CA LEU A 23 1.64 -18.00 13.05
C LEU A 23 1.14 -19.31 13.68
N LYS A 24 0.76 -19.31 14.95
CA LYS A 24 0.20 -20.47 15.64
C LYS A 24 -1.10 -20.92 14.98
N GLU A 25 -2.00 -20.00 14.68
CA GLU A 25 -3.32 -20.29 14.13
C GLU A 25 -3.30 -20.52 12.61
N GLY A 26 -2.49 -19.75 11.87
CA GLY A 26 -2.42 -19.80 10.40
C GLY A 26 -1.36 -20.75 9.85
N GLY A 27 -0.42 -21.20 10.69
CA GLY A 27 0.69 -22.06 10.28
C GLY A 27 1.43 -21.53 9.06
N ASP A 28 1.81 -22.41 8.18
CA ASP A 28 2.53 -22.08 6.94
C ASP A 28 1.73 -21.24 5.94
N LEU A 29 0.42 -21.11 6.14
CA LEU A 29 -0.40 -20.26 5.29
C LEU A 29 -0.29 -18.78 5.63
N PHE A 30 0.08 -18.44 6.86
CA PHE A 30 0.27 -17.05 7.27
C PHE A 30 1.57 -16.49 6.68
N LYS A 31 1.47 -15.42 5.88
CA LYS A 31 2.59 -14.88 5.09
C LYS A 31 2.98 -13.46 5.46
N GLY A 32 2.10 -12.70 6.09
CA GLY A 32 2.41 -11.31 6.40
C GLY A 32 1.27 -10.49 6.95
N ILE A 33 1.51 -9.21 7.05
CA ILE A 33 0.60 -8.22 7.60
C ILE A 33 0.33 -7.12 6.58
N ARG A 34 -0.93 -6.67 6.49
CA ARG A 34 -1.30 -5.41 5.87
C ARG A 34 -1.64 -4.38 6.94
N HIS A 35 -1.00 -3.22 6.84
CA HIS A 35 -1.39 -2.05 7.61
C HIS A 35 -1.49 -0.85 6.67
N ALA A 36 -2.72 -0.44 6.38
CA ALA A 36 -2.99 0.63 5.44
C ALA A 36 -2.58 1.99 6.02
N GLY A 37 -1.82 2.74 5.24
CA GLY A 37 -1.29 4.06 5.60
C GLY A 37 -1.79 5.19 4.69
N GLY A 38 -2.80 4.91 3.82
CA GLY A 38 -3.33 5.91 2.89
C GLY A 38 -3.90 7.11 3.64
N TRP A 39 -3.23 8.24 3.52
CA TRP A 39 -3.58 9.51 4.14
C TRP A 39 -3.48 10.66 3.13
N ASP A 40 -4.44 11.55 3.16
CA ASP A 40 -4.40 12.82 2.41
C ASP A 40 -4.91 13.95 3.30
N HIS A 41 -4.47 15.18 3.02
CA HIS A 41 -4.86 16.36 3.79
C HIS A 41 -6.23 16.92 3.39
N HIS A 42 -6.75 16.51 2.25
CA HIS A 42 -8.07 16.93 1.81
C HIS A 42 -9.14 16.06 2.49
N TYR A 43 -9.97 16.68 3.29
CA TYR A 43 -11.02 15.99 4.05
C TYR A 43 -12.07 15.27 3.18
N GLU A 44 -12.15 15.65 1.89
CA GLU A 44 -13.05 15.03 0.90
C GLU A 44 -12.60 13.61 0.52
N LEU A 45 -11.33 13.29 0.78
CA LEU A 45 -10.78 11.98 0.51
C LEU A 45 -10.86 11.11 1.76
N SER A 46 -11.40 9.91 1.57
CA SER A 46 -11.42 8.93 2.64
C SER A 46 -10.01 8.41 2.89
N ASN A 47 -9.44 8.71 4.05
CA ASN A 47 -8.24 8.04 4.51
C ASN A 47 -8.52 6.54 4.71
N SER A 48 -7.46 5.73 4.83
CA SER A 48 -7.62 4.30 5.11
C SER A 48 -8.46 4.06 6.37
N HIS A 49 -9.13 2.91 6.47
CA HIS A 49 -10.19 2.65 7.47
C HIS A 49 -9.80 2.91 8.92
N HIS A 50 -8.54 3.00 9.25
CA HIS A 50 -8.07 3.28 10.61
C HIS A 50 -7.64 4.75 10.79
N ASN A 51 -7.95 5.62 9.83
CA ASN A 51 -7.56 7.00 9.81
C ASN A 51 -6.08 7.20 10.26
N PRO A 52 -5.12 6.67 9.50
CA PRO A 52 -3.73 6.64 9.89
C PRO A 52 -3.17 8.07 10.02
N PRO A 53 -2.17 8.30 10.88
CA PRO A 53 -1.50 9.59 10.93
C PRO A 53 -0.74 9.87 9.62
N LYS A 54 -0.59 11.15 9.29
CA LYS A 54 0.06 11.64 8.05
C LYS A 54 1.38 10.93 7.70
N ASN A 55 2.19 10.64 8.69
CA ASN A 55 3.54 10.08 8.52
C ASN A 55 3.66 8.68 9.12
N LEU A 56 2.61 7.86 9.01
CA LEU A 56 2.57 6.53 9.60
C LEU A 56 3.83 5.72 9.28
N TYR A 57 4.22 5.68 8.02
CA TYR A 57 5.36 4.87 7.53
C TYR A 57 6.74 5.45 7.88
N SER A 58 6.78 6.62 8.52
CA SER A 58 8.00 7.24 9.07
C SER A 58 7.99 7.27 10.60
N ASN A 59 6.99 6.67 11.25
CA ASN A 59 6.90 6.60 12.71
C ASN A 59 7.87 5.55 13.26
N GLU A 60 8.68 5.90 14.24
CA GLU A 60 9.71 5.03 14.82
C GLU A 60 9.13 3.72 15.37
N THR A 61 8.05 3.80 16.16
CA THR A 61 7.38 2.60 16.71
C THR A 61 6.86 1.69 15.61
N PHE A 62 6.36 2.27 14.50
CA PHE A 62 5.92 1.53 13.34
C PHE A 62 7.09 0.80 12.66
N LEU A 63 8.23 1.48 12.49
CA LEU A 63 9.44 0.90 11.88
C LEU A 63 10.05 -0.20 12.76
N GLU A 64 10.08 -0.02 14.07
CA GLU A 64 10.50 -1.08 15.02
C GLU A 64 9.60 -2.32 14.90
N SER A 65 8.29 -2.11 14.79
CA SER A 65 7.32 -3.19 14.61
C SER A 65 7.47 -3.89 13.25
N LEU A 66 7.81 -3.17 12.17
CA LEU A 66 8.14 -3.76 10.87
C LEU A 66 9.41 -4.61 10.93
N ASN A 67 10.38 -4.24 11.75
CA ASN A 67 11.58 -5.05 11.95
C ASN A 67 11.25 -6.42 12.55
N GLU A 68 10.23 -6.54 13.41
CA GLU A 68 9.76 -7.85 13.90
C GLU A 68 9.17 -8.71 12.79
N LEU A 69 8.46 -8.11 11.80
CA LEU A 69 8.03 -8.87 10.61
C LEU A 69 9.24 -9.42 9.84
N SER A 70 10.26 -8.57 9.62
CA SER A 70 11.50 -8.94 8.95
C SER A 70 12.20 -10.10 9.66
N ASN A 71 12.36 -10.01 10.99
CA ASN A 71 12.97 -11.04 11.82
C ASN A 71 12.23 -12.40 11.77
N MET A 72 10.91 -12.36 11.52
CA MET A 72 10.05 -13.54 11.42
C MET A 72 9.82 -14.00 9.97
N ASN A 73 10.55 -13.43 8.98
CA ASN A 73 10.41 -13.71 7.55
C ASN A 73 8.97 -13.53 7.03
N LEU A 74 8.25 -12.57 7.58
CA LEU A 74 6.91 -12.17 7.17
C LEU A 74 6.96 -10.97 6.22
N SER A 75 5.97 -10.84 5.33
CA SER A 75 5.86 -9.70 4.44
C SER A 75 5.06 -8.55 5.06
N PHE A 76 5.37 -7.34 4.65
CA PHE A 76 4.56 -6.16 4.89
C PHE A 76 3.84 -5.76 3.60
N GLU A 77 2.51 -5.72 3.63
CA GLU A 77 1.69 -5.20 2.54
C GLU A 77 1.36 -3.73 2.77
N ALA A 78 2.00 -2.86 1.99
CA ALA A 78 1.82 -1.42 2.03
C ALA A 78 0.62 -1.01 1.17
N TRP A 79 -0.36 -0.32 1.76
CA TRP A 79 -1.42 0.37 1.05
C TRP A 79 -1.39 1.85 1.41
N GLN A 80 -1.01 2.67 0.46
CA GLN A 80 -0.89 4.12 0.60
C GLN A 80 -1.23 4.81 -0.72
N TYR A 81 -1.33 6.12 -0.71
CA TYR A 81 -1.55 6.93 -1.91
C TYR A 81 -0.25 7.24 -2.66
N HIS A 82 -0.36 7.63 -3.93
CA HIS A 82 0.77 7.90 -4.83
C HIS A 82 1.83 8.84 -4.23
N HIS A 83 1.41 9.90 -3.56
CA HIS A 83 2.33 10.88 -2.96
C HIS A 83 3.06 10.38 -1.68
N GLN A 84 2.70 9.17 -1.21
CA GLN A 84 3.35 8.53 -0.06
C GLN A 84 4.35 7.43 -0.47
N VAL A 85 4.54 7.16 -1.77
CA VAL A 85 5.45 6.11 -2.27
C VAL A 85 6.87 6.29 -1.73
N ASN A 86 7.33 7.53 -1.59
CA ASN A 86 8.65 7.82 -1.03
C ASN A 86 8.81 7.39 0.44
N GLN A 87 7.73 7.30 1.22
CA GLN A 87 7.79 6.75 2.57
C GLN A 87 8.05 5.23 2.53
N VAL A 88 7.44 4.51 1.58
CA VAL A 88 7.70 3.07 1.37
C VAL A 88 9.15 2.84 0.93
N ARG A 89 9.68 3.71 0.06
CA ARG A 89 11.09 3.66 -0.35
C ARG A 89 12.04 3.74 0.86
N LYS A 90 11.76 4.64 1.80
CA LYS A 90 12.56 4.74 3.03
C LYS A 90 12.49 3.48 3.88
N ILE A 91 11.32 2.83 3.97
CA ILE A 91 11.21 1.52 4.65
C ILE A 91 12.08 0.48 3.94
N ALA A 92 12.01 0.39 2.60
CA ALA A 92 12.78 -0.57 1.82
C ALA A 92 14.30 -0.39 2.01
N GLU A 93 14.74 0.86 2.10
CA GLU A 93 16.14 1.22 2.35
C GLU A 93 16.59 0.88 3.78
N THR A 94 15.74 1.15 4.77
CA THR A 94 16.05 0.94 6.20
C THR A 94 15.99 -0.54 6.59
N LEU A 95 15.07 -1.30 5.99
CA LEU A 95 14.80 -2.71 6.30
C LEU A 95 14.98 -3.59 5.03
N PRO A 96 16.22 -3.76 4.54
CA PRO A 96 16.48 -4.45 3.27
C PRO A 96 16.09 -5.93 3.25
N ASN A 97 15.93 -6.55 4.42
CA ASN A 97 15.50 -7.95 4.54
C ASN A 97 13.97 -8.10 4.63
N LEU A 98 13.23 -7.00 4.80
CA LEU A 98 11.77 -7.03 4.84
C LEU A 98 11.20 -7.13 3.44
N LYS A 99 10.38 -8.15 3.16
CA LYS A 99 9.60 -8.23 1.92
C LYS A 99 8.45 -7.23 1.98
N ILE A 100 8.47 -6.24 1.11
CA ILE A 100 7.44 -5.21 1.01
C ILE A 100 6.61 -5.46 -0.24
N VAL A 101 5.29 -5.49 -0.10
CA VAL A 101 4.36 -5.68 -1.21
C VAL A 101 3.50 -4.44 -1.39
N LEU A 102 3.64 -3.77 -2.52
CA LEU A 102 2.78 -2.64 -2.87
C LEU A 102 1.39 -3.13 -3.26
N ASN A 103 0.37 -2.65 -2.58
CA ASN A 103 -1.01 -2.92 -2.95
C ASN A 103 -1.51 -1.89 -3.96
N HIS A 104 -2.27 -2.36 -4.95
CA HIS A 104 -3.09 -1.53 -5.83
C HIS A 104 -2.31 -0.36 -6.46
N PHE A 105 -1.09 -0.64 -6.97
CA PHE A 105 -0.22 0.36 -7.60
C PHE A 105 0.04 1.60 -6.74
N SER A 106 0.00 1.49 -5.40
CA SER A 106 0.18 2.63 -4.50
C SER A 106 -0.86 3.74 -4.70
N GLY A 107 -2.09 3.38 -5.01
CA GLY A 107 -3.28 4.20 -5.00
C GLY A 107 -3.16 5.58 -5.66
N PRO A 108 -2.94 5.67 -6.99
CA PRO A 108 -3.05 6.95 -7.68
C PRO A 108 -4.46 7.54 -7.46
N ILE A 109 -4.54 8.74 -6.90
CA ILE A 109 -5.82 9.39 -6.60
C ILE A 109 -6.33 10.10 -7.86
N GLY A 110 -7.59 9.83 -8.24
CA GLY A 110 -8.23 10.44 -9.41
C GLY A 110 -9.58 11.09 -9.10
N ILE A 111 -9.87 11.38 -7.82
CA ILE A 111 -11.11 12.01 -7.37
C ILE A 111 -10.86 13.30 -6.59
N GLY A 112 -11.92 14.05 -6.27
CA GLY A 112 -11.85 15.29 -5.49
C GLY A 112 -10.88 16.30 -6.15
N PRO A 113 -9.97 16.91 -5.40
CA PRO A 113 -9.01 17.89 -5.91
C PRO A 113 -8.01 17.33 -6.93
N TYR A 114 -7.97 16.00 -7.11
CA TYR A 114 -7.10 15.30 -8.06
C TYR A 114 -7.81 14.88 -9.36
N ALA A 115 -9.13 15.06 -9.47
CA ALA A 115 -9.92 14.54 -10.59
C ALA A 115 -9.46 15.02 -11.98
N THR A 116 -8.92 16.26 -12.07
CA THR A 116 -8.43 16.87 -13.31
C THR A 116 -6.92 16.79 -13.49
N LYS A 117 -6.21 16.07 -12.61
CA LYS A 117 -4.74 16.05 -12.56
C LYS A 117 -4.15 14.67 -12.85
N LYS A 118 -4.84 13.84 -13.61
CA LYS A 118 -4.43 12.44 -13.83
C LYS A 118 -3.03 12.31 -14.43
N GLU A 119 -2.69 13.15 -15.40
CA GLU A 119 -1.36 13.16 -16.03
C GLU A 119 -0.26 13.57 -15.05
N GLU A 120 -0.48 14.65 -14.29
CA GLU A 120 0.45 15.09 -13.25
C GLU A 120 0.70 14.02 -12.21
N ILE A 121 -0.38 13.37 -11.74
CA ILE A 121 -0.31 12.29 -10.76
C ILE A 121 0.43 11.08 -11.32
N PHE A 122 0.19 10.72 -12.57
CA PHE A 122 0.90 9.64 -13.23
C PHE A 122 2.41 9.90 -13.28
N GLU A 123 2.84 11.10 -13.65
CA GLU A 123 4.27 11.43 -13.73
C GLU A 123 4.94 11.43 -12.35
N VAL A 124 4.26 11.92 -11.31
CA VAL A 124 4.74 11.84 -9.92
C VAL A 124 4.84 10.38 -9.47
N TRP A 125 3.78 9.61 -9.66
CA TRP A 125 3.74 8.19 -9.34
C TRP A 125 4.85 7.41 -10.06
N LYS A 126 4.97 7.57 -11.37
CA LYS A 126 5.98 6.92 -12.21
C LYS A 126 7.40 7.22 -11.72
N THR A 127 7.68 8.49 -11.46
CA THR A 127 8.98 8.94 -10.96
C THR A 127 9.34 8.23 -9.64
N ASP A 128 8.40 8.13 -8.70
CA ASP A 128 8.66 7.54 -7.41
C ASP A 128 8.67 6.00 -7.44
N ILE A 129 7.85 5.37 -8.29
CA ILE A 129 7.91 3.92 -8.55
C ILE A 129 9.24 3.53 -9.19
N LEU A 130 9.77 4.30 -10.14
CA LEU A 130 11.08 4.06 -10.74
C LEU A 130 12.24 4.17 -9.73
N LYS A 131 12.12 5.04 -8.73
CA LYS A 131 13.09 5.07 -7.62
C LYS A 131 12.94 3.84 -6.71
N LEU A 132 11.71 3.43 -6.44
CA LEU A 132 11.38 2.32 -5.57
C LEU A 132 11.75 0.96 -6.21
N SER A 133 11.64 0.83 -7.54
CA SER A 133 11.95 -0.41 -8.27
C SER A 133 13.42 -0.84 -8.20
N LYS A 134 14.30 0.01 -7.68
CA LYS A 134 15.71 -0.31 -7.44
C LYS A 134 15.95 -1.18 -6.21
N TYR A 135 14.93 -1.41 -5.39
CA TYR A 135 15.02 -2.19 -4.17
C TYR A 135 14.48 -3.61 -4.40
N GLU A 136 15.36 -4.61 -4.31
CA GLU A 136 15.05 -6.02 -4.58
C GLU A 136 14.04 -6.63 -3.59
N ASN A 137 13.86 -6.00 -2.43
CA ASN A 137 12.91 -6.42 -1.41
C ASN A 137 11.49 -5.87 -1.62
N VAL A 138 11.22 -5.19 -2.74
CA VAL A 138 9.92 -4.61 -3.07
C VAL A 138 9.25 -5.35 -4.22
N TYR A 139 7.99 -5.69 -4.02
CA TYR A 139 7.12 -6.39 -4.97
C TYR A 139 5.86 -5.57 -5.20
N ALA A 140 5.25 -5.67 -6.36
CA ALA A 140 3.99 -5.00 -6.67
C ALA A 140 2.89 -6.00 -7.01
N LYS A 141 1.69 -5.79 -6.47
CA LYS A 141 0.48 -6.48 -6.93
C LYS A 141 -0.07 -5.76 -8.16
N LEU A 142 -0.16 -6.48 -9.26
CA LEU A 142 -0.78 -6.00 -10.49
C LEU A 142 -2.31 -6.08 -10.32
N GLY A 143 -2.96 -4.93 -10.17
CA GLY A 143 -4.42 -4.84 -10.01
C GLY A 143 -4.85 -3.76 -9.03
N GLY A 144 -6.17 -3.55 -8.93
CA GLY A 144 -6.78 -2.57 -8.03
C GLY A 144 -6.92 -1.17 -8.62
N MET A 145 -6.61 -0.96 -9.90
CA MET A 145 -6.73 0.34 -10.56
C MET A 145 -8.18 0.74 -10.89
N ALA A 146 -9.16 -0.16 -10.73
CA ALA A 146 -10.57 0.13 -10.95
C ALA A 146 -11.32 0.58 -9.68
N MET A 147 -10.61 0.84 -8.58
CA MET A 147 -11.23 1.33 -7.35
C MET A 147 -11.78 2.74 -7.52
N PRO A 148 -12.85 3.10 -6.77
CA PRO A 148 -13.43 4.45 -6.82
C PRO A 148 -12.41 5.58 -6.64
N ILE A 149 -11.41 5.38 -5.78
CA ILE A 149 -10.36 6.38 -5.50
C ILE A 149 -9.54 6.76 -6.75
N ASN A 150 -9.44 5.87 -7.76
CA ASN A 150 -8.69 6.11 -8.99
C ASN A 150 -9.46 6.98 -10.01
N GLY A 151 -10.76 7.26 -9.76
CA GLY A 151 -11.55 8.22 -10.52
C GLY A 151 -11.97 7.79 -11.93
N TYR A 152 -12.01 6.48 -12.22
CA TYR A 152 -12.54 5.97 -13.50
C TYR A 152 -14.06 5.80 -13.52
N GLU A 153 -14.70 5.83 -12.34
CA GLU A 153 -16.16 5.73 -12.17
C GLU A 153 -16.82 4.48 -12.77
N PHE A 154 -16.05 3.43 -13.03
CA PHE A 154 -16.56 2.17 -13.59
C PHE A 154 -17.71 1.57 -12.77
N HIS A 155 -17.68 1.76 -11.44
CA HIS A 155 -18.73 1.30 -10.53
C HIS A 155 -20.06 2.04 -10.66
N LYS A 156 -20.09 3.17 -11.40
CA LYS A 156 -21.32 3.97 -11.65
C LYS A 156 -21.96 3.65 -12.99
N GLN A 157 -21.32 2.82 -13.82
CA GLN A 157 -21.84 2.48 -15.14
C GLN A 157 -23.03 1.52 -15.02
N ALA A 158 -24.00 1.66 -15.91
CA ALA A 158 -25.18 0.80 -15.96
C ALA A 158 -24.84 -0.63 -16.43
N SER A 159 -23.77 -0.79 -17.18
CA SER A 159 -23.27 -2.08 -17.69
C SER A 159 -21.84 -2.32 -17.20
N PRO A 160 -21.41 -3.59 -17.03
CA PRO A 160 -20.03 -3.89 -16.69
C PRO A 160 -19.04 -3.32 -17.71
N THR A 161 -17.94 -2.76 -17.21
CA THR A 161 -16.86 -2.25 -18.05
C THR A 161 -16.21 -3.40 -18.83
N THR A 162 -15.99 -3.20 -20.12
CA THR A 162 -15.31 -4.21 -20.97
C THR A 162 -13.82 -4.25 -20.70
N SER A 163 -13.16 -5.36 -21.09
CA SER A 163 -11.70 -5.49 -20.97
C SER A 163 -10.97 -4.41 -21.77
N ASP A 164 -11.44 -4.06 -22.96
CA ASP A 164 -10.82 -3.03 -23.81
C ASP A 164 -10.89 -1.63 -23.13
N GLN A 165 -12.02 -1.31 -22.51
CA GLN A 165 -12.15 -0.06 -21.74
C GLN A 165 -11.22 -0.02 -20.53
N LEU A 166 -11.02 -1.17 -19.84
CA LEU A 166 -10.07 -1.26 -18.72
C LEU A 166 -8.63 -1.10 -19.21
N ILE A 167 -8.27 -1.76 -20.31
CA ILE A 167 -6.94 -1.65 -20.93
C ILE A 167 -6.67 -0.19 -21.31
N GLN A 168 -7.54 0.42 -22.12
CA GLN A 168 -7.39 1.81 -22.57
C GLN A 168 -7.21 2.79 -21.43
N ALA A 169 -7.91 2.57 -20.31
CA ALA A 169 -7.84 3.46 -19.14
C ALA A 169 -6.58 3.28 -18.29
N GLN A 170 -5.98 2.09 -18.28
CA GLN A 170 -5.01 1.69 -17.26
C GLN A 170 -3.66 1.21 -17.81
N GLU A 171 -3.53 0.90 -19.12
CA GLU A 171 -2.33 0.29 -19.72
C GLU A 171 -1.03 1.04 -19.42
N HIS A 172 -1.10 2.37 -19.29
CA HIS A 172 0.07 3.21 -19.03
C HIS A 172 0.66 3.00 -17.62
N TYR A 173 -0.05 2.33 -16.70
CA TYR A 173 0.48 1.95 -15.39
C TYR A 173 1.20 0.59 -15.39
N TYR A 174 1.03 -0.22 -16.43
CA TYR A 174 1.62 -1.54 -16.58
C TYR A 174 2.87 -1.53 -17.46
#